data_bd94cb6b55364d02985109cc13ed3c03
#
_entry.id   bd94cb6b55364d02985109cc13ed3c03
#
_cell.length_a   1.000
_cell.length_b   1.000
_cell.length_c   1.000
_cell.angle_alpha   90.00
_cell.angle_beta   90.00
_cell.angle_gamma   90.00
#
_symmetry.space_group_name_H-M   'P 1'
#
loop_
_entity.id
_entity.type
_entity.pdbx_description
1 polymer ?
#
loop_
_entity_poly.entity_id
_entity_poly.type
_entity_poly.pdbx_seq_one_letter_code
_entity_poly.pdbx_strand_id
1 'polypeptide(L)'
;MQPFPHRYTVVLANRQLLAAPRDPIALGPPPQFGGDNTRWSPEELLVGAALECLWTTFEAFARRDSLTVHDWSGTGTAVLDRGPKVPVFTSITLAVELEVDAGDEEHARLLLAKADKQCIVTNALNVPITLQVTVRGRPARATG
;
A
#
# COMPACT_ATOMS: atom_id res chain seq x y z
N MET A 1 -6.67 6.71 -20.96
CA MET A 1 -6.23 7.48 -19.77
C MET A 1 -6.96 8.81 -19.77
N GLN A 2 -7.52 9.18 -18.64
CA GLN A 2 -8.19 10.49 -18.50
C GLN A 2 -7.15 11.61 -18.40
N PRO A 3 -7.44 12.80 -18.94
CA PRO A 3 -6.48 13.92 -18.89
C PRO A 3 -6.36 14.50 -17.48
N PHE A 4 -5.17 15.02 -17.17
CA PHE A 4 -4.91 15.75 -15.93
C PHE A 4 -5.54 17.15 -15.92
N PRO A 5 -5.87 17.72 -14.76
CA PRO A 5 -5.68 17.16 -13.41
C PRO A 5 -6.80 16.21 -13.00
N HIS A 6 -6.47 15.22 -12.17
CA HIS A 6 -7.46 14.33 -11.56
C HIS A 6 -7.86 14.85 -10.17
N ARG A 7 -9.14 14.71 -9.81
CA ARG A 7 -9.66 15.12 -8.51
C ARG A 7 -10.24 13.92 -7.78
N TYR A 8 -9.94 13.81 -6.51
CA TYR A 8 -10.45 12.77 -5.62
C TYR A 8 -11.17 13.43 -4.46
N THR A 9 -12.41 13.07 -4.23
CA THR A 9 -13.25 13.68 -3.19
C THR A 9 -13.84 12.60 -2.31
N VAL A 10 -13.74 12.80 -1.01
CA VAL A 10 -14.38 11.96 0.01
C VAL A 10 -15.18 12.86 0.95
N VAL A 11 -16.19 12.32 1.58
CA VAL A 11 -17.03 13.01 2.56
C VAL A 11 -16.98 12.22 3.87
N LEU A 12 -16.78 12.92 4.98
CA LEU A 12 -16.92 12.35 6.31
C LEU A 12 -18.25 12.79 6.91
N ALA A 13 -19.14 11.84 7.16
CA ALA A 13 -20.44 12.08 7.79
C ALA A 13 -20.81 10.89 8.66
N ASN A 14 -21.43 11.16 9.81
CA ASN A 14 -21.88 10.13 10.75
C ASN A 14 -20.78 9.09 11.08
N ARG A 15 -19.55 9.55 11.23
CA ARG A 15 -18.37 8.72 11.51
C ARG A 15 -18.09 7.66 10.43
N GLN A 16 -18.49 7.96 9.20
CA GLN A 16 -18.22 7.13 8.03
C GLN A 16 -17.56 7.95 6.93
N LEU A 17 -16.57 7.36 6.28
CA LEU A 17 -15.95 7.90 5.07
C LEU A 17 -16.75 7.43 3.87
N LEU A 18 -17.16 8.37 3.04
CA LEU A 18 -18.07 8.13 1.91
C LEU A 18 -17.41 8.60 0.61
N ALA A 19 -17.50 7.77 -0.40
CA ALA A 19 -17.14 8.10 -1.79
C ALA A 19 -18.01 7.27 -2.74
N ALA A 20 -19.29 7.67 -2.92
CA ALA A 20 -20.23 6.94 -3.76
C ALA A 20 -19.64 6.65 -5.16
N PRO A 21 -19.93 5.48 -5.77
CA PRO A 21 -20.86 4.44 -5.32
C PRO A 21 -20.26 3.35 -4.42
N ARG A 22 -19.07 3.57 -3.84
CA ARG A 22 -18.37 2.60 -3.01
C ARG A 22 -19.03 2.45 -1.64
N ASP A 23 -18.84 1.29 -1.03
CA ASP A 23 -19.31 1.05 0.33
C ASP A 23 -18.66 2.02 1.32
N PRO A 24 -19.40 2.53 2.31
CA PRO A 24 -18.85 3.38 3.36
C PRO A 24 -17.82 2.65 4.22
N ILE A 25 -16.83 3.39 4.73
CA ILE A 25 -15.85 2.90 5.69
C ILE A 25 -16.12 3.54 7.05
N ALA A 26 -16.42 2.72 8.07
CA ALA A 26 -16.60 3.20 9.42
C ALA A 26 -15.25 3.60 10.03
N LEU A 27 -15.13 4.86 10.45
CA LEU A 27 -13.89 5.44 10.99
C LEU A 27 -14.05 5.83 12.45
N GLY A 28 -12.95 5.78 13.17
CA GLY A 28 -12.83 6.25 14.53
C GLY A 28 -11.37 6.36 14.96
N PRO A 29 -11.13 6.92 16.15
CA PRO A 29 -9.76 7.00 16.65
C PRO A 29 -9.23 5.59 16.95
N PRO A 30 -7.90 5.37 16.85
CA PRO A 30 -7.30 4.12 17.30
C PRO A 30 -7.35 4.00 18.83
N PRO A 31 -7.15 2.81 19.40
CA PRO A 31 -7.19 2.63 20.86
C PRO A 31 -6.23 3.55 21.61
N GLN A 32 -5.07 3.88 21.04
CA GLN A 32 -4.10 4.80 21.62
C GLN A 32 -4.63 6.22 21.81
N PHE A 33 -5.69 6.59 21.10
CA PHE A 33 -6.37 7.88 21.19
C PHE A 33 -7.82 7.74 21.65
N GLY A 34 -8.14 6.71 22.44
CA GLY A 34 -9.44 6.53 23.08
C GLY A 34 -10.47 5.78 22.24
N GLY A 35 -10.08 5.14 21.16
CA GLY A 35 -10.96 4.28 20.37
C GLY A 35 -11.15 2.88 21.00
N ASP A 36 -12.14 2.17 20.51
CA ASP A 36 -12.49 0.82 20.96
C ASP A 36 -12.02 -0.31 20.04
N ASN A 37 -11.23 0.02 19.01
CA ASN A 37 -10.70 -0.92 18.03
C ASN A 37 -11.77 -1.59 17.14
N THR A 38 -12.95 -1.02 17.03
CA THR A 38 -14.03 -1.57 16.19
C THR A 38 -14.12 -0.90 14.82
N ARG A 39 -13.36 0.17 14.60
CA ARG A 39 -13.37 0.99 13.39
C ARG A 39 -11.98 1.19 12.84
N TRP A 40 -11.89 1.45 11.55
CA TRP A 40 -10.64 1.86 10.91
C TRP A 40 -10.20 3.22 11.45
N SER A 41 -8.92 3.38 11.71
CA SER A 41 -8.35 4.67 12.12
C SER A 41 -7.76 5.42 10.92
N PRO A 42 -7.62 6.75 11.00
CA PRO A 42 -6.92 7.53 9.98
C PRO A 42 -5.49 7.06 9.76
N GLU A 43 -4.81 6.66 10.83
CA GLU A 43 -3.43 6.17 10.79
C GLU A 43 -3.33 4.87 10.00
N GLU A 44 -4.24 3.93 10.22
CA GLU A 44 -4.30 2.67 9.46
C GLU A 44 -4.65 2.92 7.98
N LEU A 45 -5.56 3.86 7.69
CA LEU A 45 -5.89 4.22 6.32
C LEU A 45 -4.71 4.83 5.58
N LEU A 46 -3.89 5.65 6.24
CA LEU A 46 -2.69 6.22 5.65
C LEU A 46 -1.70 5.12 5.24
N VAL A 47 -1.43 4.18 6.15
CA VAL A 47 -0.53 3.05 5.88
C VAL A 47 -1.10 2.14 4.81
N GLY A 48 -2.40 1.86 4.88
CA GLY A 48 -3.09 1.07 3.88
C GLY A 48 -3.04 1.70 2.49
N ALA A 49 -3.21 3.02 2.41
CA ALA A 49 -3.08 3.76 1.15
C ALA A 49 -1.68 3.65 0.55
N ALA A 50 -0.64 3.73 1.39
CA ALA A 50 0.74 3.57 0.93
C ALA A 50 0.99 2.17 0.36
N LEU A 51 0.52 1.14 1.06
CA LEU A 51 0.67 -0.25 0.65
C LEU A 51 -0.11 -0.56 -0.64
N GLU A 52 -1.35 -0.11 -0.72
CA GLU A 52 -2.20 -0.31 -1.91
C GLU A 52 -1.65 0.45 -3.12
N CYS A 53 -1.15 1.66 -2.94
CA CYS A 53 -0.56 2.44 -4.02
C CYS A 53 0.70 1.75 -4.59
N LEU A 54 1.52 1.16 -3.73
CA LEU A 54 2.66 0.35 -4.15
C LEU A 54 2.20 -0.84 -5.01
N TRP A 55 1.18 -1.56 -4.54
CA TRP A 55 0.62 -2.70 -5.27
C TRP A 55 0.06 -2.29 -6.63
N THR A 56 -0.82 -1.31 -6.68
CA THR A 56 -1.46 -0.90 -7.93
C THR A 56 -0.44 -0.38 -8.96
N THR A 57 0.61 0.32 -8.51
CA THR A 57 1.68 0.78 -9.37
C THR A 57 2.51 -0.39 -9.91
N PHE A 58 2.87 -1.32 -9.03
CA PHE A 58 3.58 -2.55 -9.43
C PHE A 58 2.74 -3.39 -10.40
N GLU A 59 1.45 -3.60 -10.10
CA GLU A 59 0.55 -4.38 -10.94
C GLU A 59 0.45 -3.81 -12.35
N ALA A 60 0.43 -2.48 -12.49
CA ALA A 60 0.41 -1.83 -13.79
C ALA A 60 1.69 -2.14 -14.59
N PHE A 61 2.85 -2.13 -13.94
CA PHE A 61 4.12 -2.50 -14.59
C PHE A 61 4.19 -4.00 -14.92
N ALA A 62 3.77 -4.85 -13.98
CA ALA A 62 3.75 -6.30 -14.18
C ALA A 62 2.86 -6.67 -15.37
N ARG A 63 1.70 -6.06 -15.49
CA ARG A 63 0.77 -6.26 -16.60
C ARG A 63 1.37 -5.81 -17.93
N ARG A 64 2.00 -4.63 -17.95
CA ARG A 64 2.66 -4.10 -19.16
C ARG A 64 3.79 -5.02 -19.64
N ASP A 65 4.56 -5.55 -18.70
CA ASP A 65 5.71 -6.42 -19.01
C ASP A 65 5.34 -7.90 -19.11
N SER A 66 4.05 -8.23 -19.04
CA SER A 66 3.51 -9.60 -19.09
C SER A 66 4.10 -10.51 -18.00
N LEU A 67 4.44 -9.95 -16.85
CA LEU A 67 4.90 -10.69 -15.68
C LEU A 67 3.71 -11.37 -15.01
N THR A 68 3.76 -12.70 -14.85
CA THR A 68 2.73 -13.45 -14.14
C THR A 68 2.97 -13.39 -12.64
N VAL A 69 2.02 -12.84 -11.91
CA VAL A 69 2.02 -12.80 -10.44
C VAL A 69 1.00 -13.81 -9.94
N HIS A 70 1.46 -14.80 -9.19
CA HIS A 70 0.61 -15.86 -8.65
C HIS A 70 0.04 -15.51 -7.30
N ASP A 71 0.81 -14.80 -6.48
CA ASP A 71 0.39 -14.38 -5.15
C ASP A 71 1.08 -13.09 -4.76
N TRP A 72 0.37 -12.29 -3.97
CA TRP A 72 0.85 -11.05 -3.39
C TRP A 72 0.29 -10.89 -1.99
N SER A 73 1.15 -10.54 -1.05
CA SER A 73 0.72 -10.06 0.26
C SER A 73 1.64 -8.95 0.73
N GLY A 74 1.13 -8.09 1.58
CA GLY A 74 1.92 -6.99 2.11
C GLY A 74 1.47 -6.61 3.52
N THR A 75 2.44 -6.15 4.30
CA THR A 75 2.21 -5.61 5.64
C THR A 75 2.82 -4.22 5.69
N GLY A 76 2.01 -3.24 6.08
CA GLY A 76 2.47 -1.88 6.35
C GLY A 76 2.53 -1.62 7.84
N THR A 77 3.62 -1.06 8.30
CA THR A 77 3.81 -0.67 9.71
C THR A 77 4.30 0.76 9.78
N ALA A 78 3.55 1.63 10.44
CA ALA A 78 3.97 2.99 10.73
C ALA A 78 4.24 3.12 12.23
N VAL A 79 5.28 3.87 12.56
CA VAL A 79 5.60 4.22 13.95
C VAL A 79 5.23 5.68 14.17
N LEU A 80 4.33 5.91 15.11
CA LEU A 80 3.98 7.24 15.60
C LEU A 80 4.67 7.47 16.92
N ASP A 81 5.37 8.58 17.06
CA ASP A 81 6.11 8.92 18.28
C ASP A 81 5.92 10.40 18.63
N ARG A 82 6.42 10.79 19.78
CA ARG A 82 6.37 12.18 20.24
C ARG A 82 7.25 13.05 19.36
N GLY A 83 6.65 14.08 18.78
CA GLY A 83 7.36 15.16 18.11
C GLY A 83 7.58 16.34 19.03
N PRO A 84 8.27 17.41 18.55
CA PRO A 84 8.53 18.60 19.33
C PRO A 84 7.27 19.36 19.76
N LYS A 85 6.20 19.28 18.97
CA LYS A 85 4.93 20.00 19.22
C LYS A 85 3.72 19.06 19.18
N VAL A 86 3.72 18.09 18.28
CA VAL A 86 2.63 17.14 18.06
C VAL A 86 3.22 15.76 17.79
N PRO A 87 2.45 14.67 17.98
CA PRO A 87 2.88 13.35 17.53
C PRO A 87 3.18 13.34 16.02
N VAL A 88 4.21 12.63 15.63
CA VAL A 88 4.64 12.53 14.23
C VAL A 88 4.93 11.08 13.85
N PHE A 89 4.71 10.74 12.61
CA PHE A 89 5.21 9.47 12.07
C PHE A 89 6.73 9.55 11.90
N THR A 90 7.43 8.60 12.49
CA THR A 90 8.90 8.53 12.44
C THR A 90 9.41 7.57 11.38
N SER A 91 8.60 6.58 11.01
CA SER A 91 8.92 5.63 9.93
C SER A 91 7.67 4.93 9.42
N ILE A 92 7.74 4.48 8.16
CA ILE A 92 6.80 3.53 7.58
C ILE A 92 7.61 2.41 6.94
N THR A 93 7.27 1.17 7.25
CA THR A 93 7.85 -0.01 6.62
C THR A 93 6.78 -0.74 5.84
N LEU A 94 7.05 -0.99 4.56
CA LEU A 94 6.21 -1.80 3.68
C LEU A 94 6.94 -3.11 3.41
N ALA A 95 6.41 -4.21 3.93
CA ALA A 95 6.96 -5.55 3.74
C ALA A 95 6.08 -6.31 2.76
N VAL A 96 6.64 -6.73 1.65
CA VAL A 96 5.92 -7.35 0.54
C VAL A 96 6.45 -8.76 0.30
N GLU A 97 5.53 -9.70 0.16
CA GLU A 97 5.79 -11.06 -0.29
C GLU A 97 5.12 -11.30 -1.63
N LEU A 98 5.83 -11.88 -2.57
CA LEU A 98 5.44 -11.98 -3.96
C LEU A 98 5.82 -13.36 -4.51
N GLU A 99 4.93 -13.99 -5.26
CA GLU A 99 5.21 -15.23 -5.97
C GLU A 99 5.01 -15.02 -7.48
N VAL A 100 6.04 -15.34 -8.25
CA VAL A 100 6.06 -15.24 -9.72
C VAL A 100 6.52 -16.57 -10.31
N ASP A 101 6.58 -16.68 -11.63
CA ASP A 101 7.18 -17.85 -12.26
C ASP A 101 8.68 -17.93 -11.93
N ALA A 102 9.17 -19.16 -11.74
CA ALA A 102 10.60 -19.37 -11.51
C ALA A 102 11.42 -18.83 -12.71
N GLY A 103 12.40 -18.00 -12.39
CA GLY A 103 13.20 -17.29 -13.38
C GLY A 103 12.83 -15.80 -13.51
N ASP A 104 11.66 -15.40 -13.03
CA ASP A 104 11.18 -14.01 -13.12
C ASP A 104 11.40 -13.21 -11.82
N GLU A 105 12.04 -13.80 -10.81
CA GLU A 105 12.18 -13.18 -9.49
C GLU A 105 12.93 -11.85 -9.54
N GLU A 106 14.01 -11.78 -10.30
CA GLU A 106 14.78 -10.54 -10.41
C GLU A 106 14.02 -9.47 -11.20
N HIS A 107 13.31 -9.86 -12.26
CA HIS A 107 12.44 -8.94 -12.99
C HIS A 107 11.36 -8.36 -12.07
N ALA A 108 10.74 -9.20 -11.26
CA ALA A 108 9.74 -8.75 -10.27
C ALA A 108 10.33 -7.75 -9.27
N ARG A 109 11.55 -8.00 -8.76
CA ARG A 109 12.24 -7.07 -7.85
C ARG A 109 12.51 -5.72 -8.51
N LEU A 110 12.96 -5.72 -9.75
CA LEU A 110 13.22 -4.49 -10.51
C LEU A 110 11.95 -3.67 -10.72
N LEU A 111 10.83 -4.33 -11.09
CA LEU A 111 9.56 -3.65 -11.26
C LEU A 111 9.02 -3.10 -9.93
N LEU A 112 9.21 -3.84 -8.84
CA LEU A 112 8.77 -3.38 -7.52
C LEU A 112 9.58 -2.18 -7.04
N ALA A 113 10.90 -2.19 -7.25
CA ALA A 113 11.76 -1.04 -6.96
C ALA A 113 11.37 0.19 -7.78
N LYS A 114 10.97 -0.01 -9.03
CA LYS A 114 10.46 1.06 -9.89
C LYS A 114 9.12 1.58 -9.38
N ALA A 115 8.22 0.69 -8.97
CA ALA A 115 6.92 1.05 -8.39
C ALA A 115 7.09 1.89 -7.12
N ASP A 116 8.02 1.51 -6.24
CA ASP A 116 8.34 2.25 -5.03
C ASP A 116 8.74 3.71 -5.34
N LYS A 117 9.58 3.91 -6.32
CA LYS A 117 9.99 5.26 -6.76
C LYS A 117 8.85 6.09 -7.35
N GLN A 118 7.86 5.45 -7.96
CA GLN A 118 6.75 6.12 -8.64
C GLN A 118 5.45 6.09 -7.85
N CYS A 119 5.47 5.57 -6.62
CA CYS A 119 4.29 5.52 -5.76
C CYS A 119 3.84 6.92 -5.38
N ILE A 120 2.65 7.31 -5.84
CA ILE A 120 2.09 8.65 -5.65
C ILE A 120 1.90 8.96 -4.17
N VAL A 121 1.37 8.01 -3.40
CA VAL A 121 1.05 8.20 -1.98
C VAL A 121 2.34 8.35 -1.17
N THR A 122 3.31 7.45 -1.31
CA THR A 122 4.56 7.53 -0.54
C THR A 122 5.38 8.77 -0.89
N ASN A 123 5.36 9.19 -2.16
CA ASN A 123 6.02 10.44 -2.58
C ASN A 123 5.35 11.71 -2.02
N ALA A 124 4.10 11.62 -1.59
CA ALA A 124 3.39 12.73 -0.95
C ALA A 124 3.69 12.83 0.56
N LEU A 125 4.33 11.83 1.16
CA LEU A 125 4.59 11.75 2.60
C LEU A 125 6.01 12.23 2.92
N ASN A 126 6.12 12.99 4.02
CA ASN A 126 7.39 13.46 4.54
C ASN A 126 7.82 12.59 5.74
N VAL A 127 8.05 11.31 5.48
CA VAL A 127 8.45 10.32 6.50
C VAL A 127 9.38 9.30 5.84
N PRO A 128 10.41 8.79 6.53
CA PRO A 128 11.24 7.72 5.99
C PRO A 128 10.42 6.46 5.73
N ILE A 129 10.50 5.93 4.51
CA ILE A 129 9.77 4.74 4.09
C ILE A 129 10.78 3.69 3.67
N THR A 130 10.66 2.49 4.26
CA THR A 130 11.50 1.34 3.95
C THR A 130 10.67 0.27 3.27
N LEU A 131 11.14 -0.23 2.13
CA LEU A 131 10.55 -1.34 1.42
C LEU A 131 11.36 -2.62 1.70
N GLN A 132 10.70 -3.66 2.18
CA GLN A 132 11.25 -5.00 2.36
C GLN A 132 10.55 -5.95 1.38
N VAL A 133 11.31 -6.69 0.59
CA VAL A 133 10.77 -7.51 -0.49
C VAL A 133 11.26 -8.95 -0.36
N THR A 134 10.32 -9.88 -0.40
CA THR A 134 10.57 -11.31 -0.57
C THR A 134 9.89 -11.78 -1.84
N VAL A 135 10.65 -12.32 -2.78
CA VAL A 135 10.11 -12.88 -4.03
C VAL A 135 10.42 -14.37 -4.09
N ARG A 136 9.37 -15.15 -4.33
CA ARG A 136 9.47 -16.61 -4.53
C ARG A 136 9.18 -16.94 -5.99
N GLY A 137 9.93 -17.89 -6.54
CA GLY A 137 9.67 -18.46 -7.86
C GLY A 137 8.84 -19.72 -7.75
N ARG A 138 7.70 -19.76 -8.45
CA ARG A 138 6.90 -20.97 -8.58
C ARG A 138 7.47 -21.84 -9.71
N PRO A 139 7.92 -23.08 -9.43
CA PRO A 139 8.41 -23.96 -10.49
C PRO A 139 7.30 -24.27 -11.50
N ALA A 140 7.68 -24.44 -12.77
CA ALA A 140 6.77 -24.91 -13.79
C ALA A 140 6.18 -26.27 -13.39
N ARG A 141 4.87 -26.46 -13.66
CA ARG A 141 4.26 -27.76 -13.46
C ARG A 141 4.97 -28.79 -14.34
N ALA A 142 5.35 -29.94 -13.75
CA ALA A 142 5.82 -31.06 -14.54
C ALA A 142 4.69 -31.51 -15.50
N THR A 143 4.96 -31.42 -16.80
CA THR A 143 4.11 -32.08 -17.81
C THR A 143 4.42 -33.55 -17.79
N GLY A 144 3.61 -34.27 -17.09
CA GLY A 144 3.70 -35.75 -17.05
C GLY A 144 2.83 -36.37 -18.10
#